data_721e8030d494cbd417a691fe0b27c8cc
#
_entry.id   721e8030d494cbd417a691fe0b27c8cc
#
_cell.length_a   1.000
_cell.length_b   1.000
_cell.length_c   1.000
_cell.angle_alpha   90.00
_cell.angle_beta   90.00
_cell.angle_gamma   90.00
#
_symmetry.space_group_name_H-M   'P 1'
#
loop_
_entity.id
_entity.type
_entity.pdbx_description
1 polymer ?
#
loop_
_entity_poly.entity_id
_entity_poly.type
_entity_poly.pdbx_seq_one_letter_code
_entity_poly.pdbx_strand_id
1 'polypeptide(L)'
;MHQPKIETRFPSLLYRLILSAASFIACDSFANEILAQKNDCLGCHAVAVKLVGPAFKDVAIKYAAESDATARLVESIRNGSVGKWGNLPMPAHPKLSPSDAKKLAEWILKAK
;
A
#
# COMPACT_ATOMS: atom_id res chain seq x y z
N MET A 1 -24.31 50.67 -27.51
CA MET A 1 -23.44 49.47 -27.51
C MET A 1 -24.01 48.44 -26.54
N HIS A 2 -24.63 47.41 -27.09
CA HIS A 2 -25.15 46.29 -26.28
C HIS A 2 -24.11 45.19 -26.24
N GLN A 3 -23.55 44.91 -25.06
CA GLN A 3 -22.69 43.73 -24.87
C GLN A 3 -23.60 42.52 -24.53
N PRO A 4 -23.46 41.40 -25.21
CA PRO A 4 -24.18 40.18 -24.82
C PRO A 4 -23.56 39.60 -23.53
N LYS A 5 -24.38 39.51 -22.49
CA LYS A 5 -24.05 38.70 -21.31
C LYS A 5 -24.02 37.23 -21.71
N ILE A 6 -22.82 36.66 -21.76
CA ILE A 6 -22.67 35.22 -21.87
C ILE A 6 -22.89 34.63 -20.48
N GLU A 7 -24.14 34.19 -20.22
CA GLU A 7 -24.42 33.35 -19.04
C GLU A 7 -23.96 31.92 -19.33
N THR A 8 -22.76 31.58 -18.94
CA THR A 8 -22.31 30.19 -18.89
C THR A 8 -22.99 29.48 -17.72
N ARG A 9 -24.19 28.96 -17.99
CA ARG A 9 -24.83 27.99 -17.10
C ARG A 9 -24.05 26.67 -17.15
N PHE A 10 -23.06 26.51 -16.30
CA PHE A 10 -22.49 25.19 -16.01
C PHE A 10 -23.50 24.42 -15.16
N PRO A 11 -23.88 23.18 -15.52
CA PRO A 11 -24.78 22.40 -14.71
C PRO A 11 -24.03 21.95 -13.44
N SER A 12 -24.32 22.63 -12.34
CA SER A 12 -23.73 22.40 -11.01
C SER A 12 -23.93 20.97 -10.45
N LEU A 13 -24.82 20.19 -11.08
CA LEU A 13 -25.07 18.81 -10.70
C LEU A 13 -23.94 17.85 -11.11
N LEU A 14 -23.34 18.03 -12.30
CA LEU A 14 -22.24 17.19 -12.79
C LEU A 14 -20.93 17.44 -12.00
N TYR A 15 -20.70 18.66 -11.55
CA TYR A 15 -19.53 19.01 -10.74
C TYR A 15 -19.57 18.40 -9.34
N ARG A 16 -20.77 18.25 -8.76
CA ARG A 16 -20.93 17.60 -7.43
C ARG A 16 -20.75 16.08 -7.47
N LEU A 17 -21.02 15.43 -8.59
CA LEU A 17 -20.81 13.98 -8.77
C LEU A 17 -19.34 13.62 -8.96
N ILE A 18 -18.54 14.51 -9.56
CA ILE A 18 -17.10 14.27 -9.80
C ILE A 18 -16.27 14.43 -8.52
N LEU A 19 -16.64 15.30 -7.57
CA LEU A 19 -15.95 15.46 -6.31
C LEU A 19 -16.17 14.30 -5.32
N SER A 20 -17.25 13.52 -5.49
CA SER A 20 -17.59 12.44 -4.55
C SER A 20 -16.79 11.15 -4.77
N ALA A 21 -16.19 10.95 -5.95
CA ALA A 21 -15.47 9.71 -6.30
C ALA A 21 -13.98 9.72 -5.93
N ALA A 22 -13.38 10.87 -5.61
CA ALA A 22 -11.95 11.00 -5.38
C ALA A 22 -11.50 10.74 -3.92
N SER A 23 -12.44 10.62 -2.97
CA SER A 23 -12.12 10.60 -1.53
C SER A 23 -11.90 9.21 -0.93
N PHE A 24 -12.14 8.10 -1.66
CA PHE A 24 -12.07 6.75 -1.09
C PHE A 24 -10.70 6.06 -1.18
N ILE A 25 -9.78 6.53 -2.02
CA ILE A 25 -8.52 5.81 -2.30
C ILE A 25 -7.41 6.12 -1.27
N ALA A 26 -7.47 7.26 -0.58
CA ALA A 26 -6.43 7.68 0.36
C ALA A 26 -6.54 7.01 1.75
N CYS A 27 -7.70 6.48 2.13
CA CYS A 27 -7.95 5.96 3.47
C CYS A 27 -7.32 4.57 3.69
N ASP A 28 -7.29 3.72 2.66
CA ASP A 28 -6.77 2.35 2.78
C ASP A 28 -5.25 2.30 2.95
N SER A 29 -4.52 3.18 2.28
CA SER A 29 -3.05 3.23 2.39
C SER A 29 -2.60 3.66 3.78
N PHE A 30 -3.26 4.62 4.40
CA PHE A 30 -2.96 5.09 5.75
C PHE A 30 -3.29 4.04 6.82
N ALA A 31 -4.42 3.34 6.68
CA ALA A 31 -4.81 2.26 7.60
C ALA A 31 -3.80 1.10 7.57
N ASN A 32 -3.24 0.77 6.41
CA ASN A 32 -2.25 -0.28 6.26
C ASN A 32 -0.88 0.12 6.81
N GLU A 33 -0.50 1.39 6.71
CA GLU A 33 0.72 1.90 7.36
C GLU A 33 0.62 1.83 8.89
N ILE A 34 -0.54 2.20 9.46
CA ILE A 34 -0.79 2.03 10.90
C ILE A 34 -0.72 0.55 11.30
N LEU A 35 -1.26 -0.34 10.48
CA LEU A 35 -1.19 -1.78 10.72
C LEU A 35 0.26 -2.28 10.73
N ALA A 36 1.07 -1.82 9.79
CA ALA A 36 2.51 -2.13 9.73
C ALA A 36 3.25 -1.61 10.97
N GLN A 37 2.94 -0.38 11.40
CA GLN A 37 3.53 0.21 12.60
C GLN A 37 3.18 -0.57 13.87
N LYS A 38 1.92 -0.95 14.04
CA LYS A 38 1.45 -1.73 15.20
C LYS A 38 2.07 -3.11 15.31
N ASN A 39 2.54 -3.66 14.19
CA ASN A 39 3.19 -4.96 14.13
C ASN A 39 4.71 -4.87 13.99
N ASP A 40 5.31 -3.73 14.35
CA ASP A 40 6.76 -3.48 14.36
C ASP A 40 7.48 -3.65 13.01
N CYS A 41 6.74 -3.66 11.91
CA CYS A 41 7.31 -3.78 10.56
C CYS A 41 8.27 -2.62 10.25
N LEU A 42 7.88 -1.40 10.66
CA LEU A 42 8.65 -0.18 10.37
C LEU A 42 9.90 -0.02 11.25
N GLY A 43 10.12 -0.90 12.22
CA GLY A 43 11.40 -1.01 12.94
C GLY A 43 12.53 -1.58 12.09
N CYS A 44 12.19 -2.39 11.08
CA CYS A 44 13.15 -3.05 10.19
C CYS A 44 12.99 -2.67 8.73
N HIS A 45 11.83 -2.15 8.33
CA HIS A 45 11.51 -1.75 6.96
C HIS A 45 11.12 -0.28 6.86
N ALA A 46 11.39 0.30 5.70
CA ALA A 46 10.81 1.59 5.29
C ALA A 46 10.24 1.44 3.87
N VAL A 47 9.40 2.40 3.45
CA VAL A 47 8.78 2.34 2.12
C VAL A 47 9.82 2.50 1.02
N ALA A 48 10.72 3.49 1.14
CA ALA A 48 11.59 3.92 0.05
C ALA A 48 13.08 3.58 0.25
N VAL A 49 13.51 3.25 1.45
CA VAL A 49 14.93 3.01 1.76
C VAL A 49 15.13 1.69 2.47
N LYS A 50 16.25 1.02 2.19
CA LYS A 50 16.66 -0.18 2.91
C LYS A 50 17.10 0.20 4.32
N LEU A 51 16.60 -0.53 5.30
CA LEU A 51 17.06 -0.51 6.70
C LEU A 51 17.67 -1.87 7.03
N VAL A 52 17.22 -2.52 8.10
CA VAL A 52 17.58 -3.92 8.41
C VAL A 52 17.02 -4.85 7.33
N GLY A 53 15.73 -4.68 7.00
CA GLY A 53 15.06 -5.36 5.90
C GLY A 53 15.04 -4.52 4.62
N PRO A 54 14.61 -5.12 3.49
CA PRO A 54 14.49 -4.41 2.21
C PRO A 54 13.43 -3.28 2.29
N ALA A 55 13.61 -2.26 1.45
CA ALA A 55 12.56 -1.27 1.23
C ALA A 55 11.32 -1.94 0.64
N PHE A 56 10.13 -1.50 1.03
CA PHE A 56 8.89 -2.08 0.49
C PHE A 56 8.77 -1.90 -1.02
N LYS A 57 9.26 -0.77 -1.58
CA LYS A 57 9.31 -0.59 -3.03
C LYS A 57 10.20 -1.62 -3.74
N ASP A 58 11.31 -2.04 -3.13
CA ASP A 58 12.19 -3.05 -3.71
C ASP A 58 11.52 -4.43 -3.66
N VAL A 59 10.75 -4.71 -2.61
CA VAL A 59 9.90 -5.90 -2.52
C VAL A 59 8.85 -5.90 -3.63
N ALA A 60 8.15 -4.78 -3.83
CA ALA A 60 7.17 -4.63 -4.91
C ALA A 60 7.79 -4.88 -6.30
N ILE A 61 8.97 -4.33 -6.56
CA ILE A 61 9.70 -4.54 -7.82
C ILE A 61 10.08 -6.01 -7.99
N LYS A 62 10.62 -6.65 -6.96
CA LYS A 62 11.04 -8.07 -7.03
C LYS A 62 9.90 -9.01 -7.37
N TYR A 63 8.72 -8.75 -6.83
CA TYR A 63 7.55 -9.61 -6.99
C TYR A 63 6.59 -9.15 -8.10
N ALA A 64 6.91 -8.09 -8.84
CA ALA A 64 6.01 -7.47 -9.83
C ALA A 64 5.49 -8.43 -10.92
N ALA A 65 6.30 -9.43 -11.32
CA ALA A 65 5.94 -10.40 -12.35
C ALA A 65 5.34 -11.71 -11.80
N GLU A 66 5.22 -11.84 -10.48
CA GLU A 66 4.76 -13.08 -9.86
C GLU A 66 3.25 -13.04 -9.62
N SER A 67 2.52 -13.99 -10.19
CA SER A 67 1.05 -14.08 -10.03
C SER A 67 0.62 -14.45 -8.61
N ASP A 68 1.49 -15.12 -7.84
CA ASP A 68 1.27 -15.56 -6.45
C ASP A 68 1.97 -14.65 -5.41
N ALA A 69 2.40 -13.46 -5.81
CA ALA A 69 3.15 -12.52 -4.97
C ALA A 69 2.51 -12.28 -3.60
N THR A 70 1.20 -12.02 -3.56
CA THR A 70 0.48 -11.79 -2.31
C THR A 70 0.58 -12.99 -1.37
N ALA A 71 0.35 -14.20 -1.86
CA ALA A 71 0.41 -15.42 -1.05
C ALA A 71 1.84 -15.66 -0.49
N ARG A 72 2.86 -15.45 -1.31
CA ARG A 72 4.26 -15.59 -0.90
C ARG A 72 4.68 -14.56 0.14
N LEU A 73 4.19 -13.33 0.03
CA LEU A 73 4.43 -12.31 1.05
C LEU A 73 3.70 -12.62 2.36
N VAL A 74 2.45 -13.08 2.30
CA VAL A 74 1.70 -13.53 3.48
C VAL A 74 2.45 -14.63 4.21
N GLU A 75 2.97 -15.63 3.48
CA GLU A 75 3.78 -16.70 4.06
C GLU A 75 5.03 -16.15 4.74
N SER A 76 5.79 -15.27 4.06
CA SER A 76 7.00 -14.65 4.62
C SER A 76 6.72 -13.81 5.87
N ILE A 77 5.62 -13.08 5.90
CA ILE A 77 5.21 -12.27 7.04
C ILE A 77 4.85 -13.16 8.24
N ARG A 78 4.02 -14.18 8.03
CA ARG A 78 3.52 -15.00 9.13
C ARG A 78 4.52 -16.01 9.66
N ASN A 79 5.31 -16.60 8.78
CA ASN A 79 6.25 -17.69 9.09
C ASN A 79 7.71 -17.22 9.19
N GLY A 80 7.98 -15.96 8.83
CA GLY A 80 9.35 -15.46 8.69
C GLY A 80 9.99 -15.90 7.38
N SER A 81 11.17 -15.38 7.10
CA SER A 81 11.93 -15.79 5.93
C SER A 81 13.43 -15.63 6.14
N VAL A 82 14.22 -16.46 5.46
CA VAL A 82 15.70 -16.42 5.45
C VAL A 82 16.19 -16.55 4.03
N GLY A 83 17.24 -15.82 3.68
CA GLY A 83 17.95 -15.96 2.40
C GLY A 83 17.31 -15.29 1.21
N LYS A 84 16.10 -14.75 1.32
CA LYS A 84 15.43 -14.05 0.19
C LYS A 84 16.06 -12.68 -0.10
N TRP A 85 16.59 -12.03 0.93
CA TRP A 85 17.15 -10.68 0.91
C TRP A 85 18.51 -10.58 1.62
N GLY A 86 19.30 -11.64 1.61
CA GLY A 86 20.55 -11.75 2.33
C GLY A 86 20.46 -12.68 3.53
N ASN A 87 21.46 -12.63 4.41
CA ASN A 87 21.61 -13.60 5.49
C ASN A 87 20.79 -13.27 6.75
N LEU A 88 20.31 -12.04 6.87
CA LEU A 88 19.50 -11.64 8.04
C LEU A 88 18.09 -12.24 7.93
N PRO A 89 17.65 -12.98 8.94
CA PRO A 89 16.31 -13.53 8.95
C PRO A 89 15.26 -12.45 9.24
N MET A 90 14.13 -12.52 8.56
CA MET A 90 12.92 -11.81 8.94
C MET A 90 12.18 -12.66 9.98
N PRO A 91 11.89 -12.15 11.19
CA PRO A 91 11.14 -12.88 12.19
C PRO A 91 9.71 -13.20 11.73
N ALA A 92 9.16 -14.29 12.25
CA ALA A 92 7.75 -14.64 12.04
C ALA A 92 6.82 -13.74 12.85
N HIS A 93 5.64 -13.47 12.30
CA HIS A 93 4.56 -12.74 12.97
C HIS A 93 3.31 -13.64 13.14
N PRO A 94 3.37 -14.70 13.97
CA PRO A 94 2.30 -15.70 14.04
C PRO A 94 1.00 -15.17 14.63
N LYS A 95 1.06 -14.08 15.39
CA LYS A 95 -0.13 -13.43 15.99
C LYS A 95 -0.91 -12.58 14.99
N LEU A 96 -0.30 -12.22 13.85
CA LEU A 96 -0.97 -11.47 12.80
C LEU A 96 -2.00 -12.36 12.10
N SER A 97 -3.25 -11.88 12.00
CA SER A 97 -4.31 -12.64 11.32
C SER A 97 -3.97 -12.84 9.83
N PRO A 98 -4.43 -13.94 9.19
CA PRO A 98 -4.27 -14.11 7.75
C PRO A 98 -4.83 -12.93 6.94
N SER A 99 -5.95 -12.36 7.37
CA SER A 99 -6.57 -11.20 6.74
C SER A 99 -5.68 -9.97 6.80
N ASP A 100 -5.09 -9.67 7.95
CA ASP A 100 -4.22 -8.51 8.12
C ASP A 100 -2.87 -8.71 7.43
N ALA A 101 -2.33 -9.92 7.43
CA ALA A 101 -1.14 -10.25 6.65
C ALA A 101 -1.39 -10.05 5.15
N LYS A 102 -2.57 -10.39 4.64
CA LYS A 102 -2.96 -10.15 3.25
C LYS A 102 -3.05 -8.65 2.93
N LYS A 103 -3.68 -7.84 3.80
CA LYS A 103 -3.74 -6.38 3.63
C LYS A 103 -2.35 -5.76 3.57
N LEU A 104 -1.45 -6.18 4.46
CA LEU A 104 -0.06 -5.72 4.45
C LEU A 104 0.66 -6.14 3.18
N ALA A 105 0.54 -7.40 2.75
CA ALA A 105 1.15 -7.87 1.52
C ALA A 105 0.69 -7.08 0.29
N GLU A 106 -0.61 -6.86 0.15
CA GLU A 106 -1.19 -6.08 -0.95
C GLU A 106 -0.73 -4.60 -0.93
N TRP A 107 -0.62 -4.01 0.26
CA TRP A 107 -0.10 -2.66 0.44
C TRP A 107 1.38 -2.55 0.07
N ILE A 108 2.21 -3.50 0.53
CA ILE A 108 3.64 -3.56 0.21
C ILE A 108 3.85 -3.70 -1.31
N LEU A 109 3.06 -4.55 -1.98
CA LEU A 109 3.16 -4.74 -3.43
C LEU A 109 2.78 -3.51 -4.26
N LYS A 110 2.10 -2.52 -3.67
CA LYS A 110 1.76 -1.23 -4.29
C LYS A 110 2.77 -0.12 -3.97
N ALA A 111 3.80 -0.39 -3.17
CA ALA A 111 4.81 0.61 -2.80
C ALA A 111 5.60 1.09 -4.03
N LYS A 112 5.89 2.41 -4.09
CA LYS A 112 6.58 3.07 -5.21
C LYS A 112 7.74 3.93 -4.70
#